data_fcffb2236fbb7c8ead7d8d556296b1d8
#
_entry.id   fcffb2236fbb7c8ead7d8d556296b1d8
#
_cell.length_a   1.000
_cell.length_b   1.000
_cell.length_c   1.000
_cell.angle_alpha   90.00
_cell.angle_beta   90.00
_cell.angle_gamma   90.00
#
_symmetry.space_group_name_H-M   'P 1'
#
loop_
_entity.id
_entity.type
_entity.pdbx_description
1 polymer ?
#
loop_
_entity_poly.entity_id
_entity_poly.type
_entity_poly.pdbx_seq_one_letter_code
_entity_poly.pdbx_strand_id
1 'polypeptide(L)'
;VKFFAVCVGVAFMLISCSDFYKKDFVHIASAHYKPKEEKSLKEREIQAMRKSQILQANHTRVLMIARYVNEINKEWLENTSGEVFLIEVYDKLDEISEKNMKFSLKTAYNSVESSKIEKLDSKNLGTFTPDIAYNDVYLVTFDRIGERGKDALKLFAEIKGVGRMSFDFGYAKRESKLTQ
;
A
#
# COMPACT_ATOMS: atom_id res chain seq x y z
N VAL A 1 -42.40 -24.52 3.09
CA VAL A 1 -41.48 -24.39 4.24
C VAL A 1 -40.04 -24.66 3.83
N LYS A 2 -39.71 -25.66 2.99
CA LYS A 2 -38.32 -25.96 2.57
C LYS A 2 -37.68 -24.88 1.66
N PHE A 3 -38.49 -24.20 0.82
CA PHE A 3 -38.01 -23.14 -0.07
C PHE A 3 -37.60 -21.85 0.71
N PHE A 4 -38.29 -21.56 1.80
CA PHE A 4 -38.03 -20.39 2.61
C PHE A 4 -36.70 -20.50 3.39
N ALA A 5 -36.36 -21.70 3.84
CA ALA A 5 -35.12 -21.98 4.53
C ALA A 5 -33.89 -21.84 3.63
N VAL A 6 -34.00 -22.18 2.35
CA VAL A 6 -32.93 -22.04 1.37
C VAL A 6 -32.67 -20.56 1.03
N CYS A 7 -33.73 -19.76 0.85
CA CYS A 7 -33.57 -18.32 0.60
C CYS A 7 -32.96 -17.55 1.78
N VAL A 8 -33.26 -17.91 3.02
CA VAL A 8 -32.65 -17.31 4.21
C VAL A 8 -31.16 -17.69 4.32
N GLY A 9 -30.79 -18.93 4.00
CA GLY A 9 -29.40 -19.39 4.01
C GLY A 9 -28.54 -18.67 2.98
N VAL A 10 -29.06 -18.42 1.78
CA VAL A 10 -28.34 -17.68 0.71
C VAL A 10 -28.21 -16.19 1.06
N ALA A 11 -29.20 -15.58 1.70
CA ALA A 11 -29.15 -14.19 2.15
C ALA A 11 -28.06 -13.97 3.23
N PHE A 12 -27.85 -14.95 4.11
CA PHE A 12 -26.76 -14.86 5.12
C PHE A 12 -25.36 -14.97 4.53
N MET A 13 -25.17 -15.69 3.42
CA MET A 13 -23.87 -15.77 2.76
C MET A 13 -23.49 -14.50 1.98
N LEU A 14 -24.45 -13.65 1.62
CA LEU A 14 -24.17 -12.40 0.89
C LEU A 14 -23.78 -11.23 1.80
N ILE A 15 -24.01 -11.33 3.11
CA ILE A 15 -23.69 -10.27 4.08
C ILE A 15 -22.23 -10.35 4.57
N SER A 16 -21.56 -11.48 4.36
CA SER A 16 -20.22 -11.75 4.93
C SER A 16 -19.05 -11.11 4.17
N CYS A 17 -19.26 -10.52 2.98
CA CYS A 17 -18.14 -10.04 2.16
C CYS A 17 -17.82 -8.53 2.31
N SER A 18 -18.59 -7.75 3.08
CA SER A 18 -18.37 -6.30 3.16
C SER A 18 -17.30 -5.86 4.15
N ASP A 19 -16.87 -6.75 5.05
CA ASP A 19 -15.92 -6.40 6.12
C ASP A 19 -14.45 -6.59 5.74
N PHE A 20 -14.16 -7.19 4.60
CA PHE A 20 -12.79 -7.47 4.16
C PHE A 20 -11.97 -6.20 3.85
N TYR A 21 -12.62 -5.06 3.68
CA TYR A 21 -11.98 -3.76 3.38
C TYR A 21 -11.96 -2.80 4.58
N LYS A 22 -12.43 -3.23 5.76
CA LYS A 22 -12.39 -2.38 6.94
C LYS A 22 -11.01 -2.40 7.58
N LYS A 23 -10.52 -1.23 7.92
CA LYS A 23 -9.24 -0.98 8.61
C LYS A 23 -9.09 -1.78 9.92
N ASP A 24 -10.18 -2.17 10.55
CA ASP A 24 -10.23 -2.88 11.84
C ASP A 24 -10.00 -4.40 11.75
N PHE A 25 -9.96 -4.97 10.55
CA PHE A 25 -9.75 -6.41 10.38
C PHE A 25 -8.36 -6.89 10.87
N VAL A 26 -7.38 -6.00 10.88
CA VAL A 26 -6.02 -6.30 11.34
C VAL A 26 -5.96 -6.57 12.86
N HIS A 27 -6.87 -6.00 13.64
CA HIS A 27 -6.91 -6.20 15.10
C HIS A 27 -7.23 -7.64 15.53
N ILE A 28 -7.94 -8.40 14.72
CA ILE A 28 -8.38 -9.76 15.07
C ILE A 28 -7.25 -10.79 14.87
N ALA A 29 -6.37 -10.58 13.90
CA ALA A 29 -5.34 -11.55 13.55
C ALA A 29 -4.07 -11.48 14.42
N SER A 30 -3.88 -10.42 15.20
CA SER A 30 -2.64 -10.14 15.92
C SER A 30 -2.66 -10.45 17.40
N ALA A 31 -3.70 -11.15 17.90
CA ALA A 31 -3.82 -11.51 19.30
C ALA A 31 -2.83 -12.61 19.67
N HIS A 32 -1.59 -12.33 19.94
CA HIS A 32 -0.76 -12.92 20.99
C HIS A 32 0.75 -12.74 20.77
N TYR A 33 1.43 -12.23 21.79
CA TYR A 33 2.86 -12.31 22.06
C TYR A 33 3.85 -11.41 21.30
N LYS A 34 3.61 -10.08 21.24
CA LYS A 34 4.69 -9.11 21.00
C LYS A 34 4.52 -7.85 21.86
N PRO A 35 5.60 -7.14 22.19
CA PRO A 35 5.50 -5.85 22.87
C PRO A 35 4.51 -4.92 22.16
N LYS A 36 3.73 -4.17 22.94
CA LYS A 36 2.62 -3.35 22.41
C LYS A 36 3.05 -2.37 21.31
N GLU A 37 4.27 -1.83 21.41
CA GLU A 37 4.84 -0.89 20.44
C GLU A 37 5.20 -1.57 19.12
N GLU A 38 5.85 -2.73 19.16
CA GLU A 38 6.24 -3.49 17.97
C GLU A 38 5.01 -3.99 17.20
N LYS A 39 3.98 -4.41 17.92
CA LYS A 39 2.70 -4.78 17.34
C LYS A 39 2.05 -3.59 16.63
N SER A 40 2.01 -2.42 17.26
CA SER A 40 1.45 -1.19 16.69
C SER A 40 2.20 -0.74 15.44
N LEU A 41 3.52 -0.88 15.40
CA LEU A 41 4.33 -0.56 14.23
C LEU A 41 4.00 -1.49 13.05
N LYS A 42 3.93 -2.81 13.31
CA LYS A 42 3.61 -3.81 12.28
C LYS A 42 2.19 -3.66 11.74
N GLU A 43 1.24 -3.34 12.58
CA GLU A 43 -0.13 -3.04 12.16
C GLU A 43 -0.17 -1.81 11.22
N ARG A 44 0.53 -0.73 11.56
CA ARG A 44 0.63 0.46 10.70
C ARG A 44 1.31 0.13 9.36
N GLU A 45 2.38 -0.66 9.37
CA GLU A 45 3.06 -1.10 8.16
C GLU A 45 2.10 -1.86 7.22
N ILE A 46 1.33 -2.82 7.75
CA ILE A 46 0.36 -3.59 6.97
C ILE A 46 -0.74 -2.67 6.41
N GLN A 47 -1.25 -1.73 7.21
CA GLN A 47 -2.28 -0.78 6.79
C GLN A 47 -1.78 0.17 5.70
N ALA A 48 -0.53 0.61 5.79
CA ALA A 48 0.10 1.52 4.84
C ALA A 48 0.68 0.82 3.60
N MET A 49 0.42 -0.48 3.41
CA MET A 49 0.94 -1.28 2.30
C MET A 49 -0.13 -1.50 1.23
N ARG A 50 0.26 -1.42 -0.04
CA ARG A 50 -0.56 -1.78 -1.20
C ARG A 50 0.25 -2.60 -2.19
N LYS A 51 -0.43 -3.53 -2.87
CA LYS A 51 0.17 -4.41 -3.90
C LYS A 51 -0.53 -4.20 -5.23
N SER A 52 0.24 -4.22 -6.31
CA SER A 52 -0.27 -4.18 -7.67
C SER A 52 0.65 -4.96 -8.60
N GLN A 53 0.10 -5.48 -9.71
CA GLN A 53 0.87 -6.29 -10.65
C GLN A 53 0.49 -6.00 -12.10
N ILE A 54 1.44 -6.24 -12.99
CA ILE A 54 1.23 -6.29 -14.45
C ILE A 54 1.36 -7.74 -14.88
N LEU A 55 0.35 -8.23 -15.59
CA LEU A 55 0.35 -9.57 -16.17
C LEU A 55 0.75 -9.51 -17.64
N GLN A 56 1.54 -10.50 -18.08
CA GLN A 56 1.86 -10.75 -19.47
C GLN A 56 1.60 -12.23 -19.76
N ALA A 57 0.77 -12.52 -20.75
CA ALA A 57 0.35 -13.90 -21.08
C ALA A 57 -0.14 -14.70 -19.85
N ASN A 58 -0.98 -14.08 -19.01
CA ASN A 58 -1.52 -14.62 -17.75
C ASN A 58 -0.49 -14.95 -16.66
N HIS A 59 0.74 -14.49 -16.80
CA HIS A 59 1.77 -14.62 -15.77
C HIS A 59 2.17 -13.25 -15.22
N THR A 60 2.55 -13.19 -13.95
CA THR A 60 3.08 -11.97 -13.37
C THR A 60 4.38 -11.59 -14.07
N ARG A 61 4.38 -10.43 -14.74
CA ARG A 61 5.56 -9.82 -15.34
C ARG A 61 6.27 -8.95 -14.34
N VAL A 62 5.50 -8.11 -13.64
CA VAL A 62 5.97 -7.19 -12.60
C VAL A 62 5.00 -7.24 -11.44
N LEU A 63 5.52 -7.33 -10.23
CA LEU A 63 4.79 -7.11 -8.98
C LEU A 63 5.44 -5.97 -8.23
N MET A 64 4.65 -5.02 -7.77
CA MET A 64 5.11 -3.96 -6.87
C MET A 64 4.36 -3.97 -5.56
N ILE A 65 5.09 -3.73 -4.48
CA ILE A 65 4.55 -3.53 -3.14
C ILE A 65 4.96 -2.13 -2.70
N ALA A 66 3.99 -1.26 -2.53
CA ALA A 66 4.21 0.12 -2.12
C ALA A 66 3.83 0.30 -0.65
N ARG A 67 4.72 0.89 0.14
CA ARG A 67 4.49 1.26 1.54
C ARG A 67 4.61 2.77 1.71
N TYR A 68 3.58 3.38 2.27
CA TYR A 68 3.56 4.81 2.56
C TYR A 68 4.20 5.08 3.92
N VAL A 69 5.48 5.50 3.90
CA VAL A 69 6.34 5.64 5.08
C VAL A 69 5.81 6.66 6.07
N ASN A 70 5.20 7.75 5.59
CA ASN A 70 4.62 8.81 6.43
C ASN A 70 3.54 8.30 7.40
N GLU A 71 2.90 7.18 7.10
CA GLU A 71 1.94 6.53 8.01
C GLU A 71 2.56 5.46 8.90
N ILE A 72 3.78 4.99 8.61
CA ILE A 72 4.43 3.91 9.33
C ILE A 72 5.31 4.44 10.45
N ASN A 73 6.34 5.20 10.10
CA ASN A 73 7.35 5.69 11.03
C ASN A 73 7.82 7.10 10.65
N LYS A 74 7.54 8.06 11.52
CA LYS A 74 7.93 9.45 11.33
C LYS A 74 9.45 9.68 11.53
N GLU A 75 10.14 8.80 12.23
CA GLU A 75 11.60 8.91 12.42
C GLU A 75 12.38 8.76 11.12
N TRP A 76 11.84 8.02 10.15
CA TRP A 76 12.42 7.89 8.81
C TRP A 76 12.29 9.17 7.98
N LEU A 77 11.57 10.15 8.48
CA LEU A 77 11.23 11.41 7.81
C LEU A 77 11.97 12.60 8.39
N GLU A 78 12.90 12.40 9.35
CA GLU A 78 13.57 13.49 10.09
C GLU A 78 14.21 14.56 9.19
N ASN A 79 14.51 14.22 7.93
CA ASN A 79 15.07 15.13 6.94
C ASN A 79 14.19 15.35 5.70
N THR A 80 12.93 14.87 5.70
CA THR A 80 12.08 14.92 4.51
C THR A 80 10.76 15.62 4.84
N SER A 81 10.54 16.78 4.25
CA SER A 81 9.27 17.53 4.40
C SER A 81 8.14 17.04 3.46
N GLY A 82 8.40 16.04 2.63
CA GLY A 82 7.52 15.54 1.58
C GLY A 82 6.83 14.23 1.89
N GLU A 83 6.33 13.58 0.84
CA GLU A 83 5.73 12.25 0.92
C GLU A 83 6.76 11.20 0.50
N VAL A 84 6.85 10.11 1.24
CA VAL A 84 7.88 9.08 1.05
C VAL A 84 7.24 7.71 0.94
N PHE A 85 7.67 6.95 -0.05
CA PHE A 85 7.24 5.58 -0.28
C PHE A 85 8.44 4.64 -0.36
N LEU A 86 8.32 3.47 0.25
CA LEU A 86 9.19 2.32 -0.06
C LEU A 86 8.48 1.45 -1.07
N ILE A 87 9.14 1.19 -2.18
CA ILE A 87 8.62 0.39 -3.29
C ILE A 87 9.49 -0.85 -3.46
N GLU A 88 8.90 -2.03 -3.21
CA GLU A 88 9.52 -3.29 -3.60
C GLU A 88 9.09 -3.63 -5.02
N VAL A 89 10.03 -4.04 -5.84
CA VAL A 89 9.81 -4.41 -7.25
C VAL A 89 10.31 -5.83 -7.49
N TYR A 90 9.39 -6.72 -7.84
CA TYR A 90 9.70 -7.98 -8.49
C TYR A 90 9.57 -7.78 -9.99
N ASP A 91 10.63 -8.08 -10.73
CA ASP A 91 10.65 -8.07 -12.18
C ASP A 91 11.13 -9.42 -12.73
N LYS A 92 10.27 -10.12 -13.45
CA LYS A 92 10.57 -11.44 -14.00
C LYS A 92 11.74 -11.46 -14.99
N LEU A 93 12.01 -10.35 -15.67
CA LEU A 93 13.07 -10.23 -16.69
C LEU A 93 14.28 -9.42 -16.22
N ASP A 94 14.23 -8.88 -15.00
CA ASP A 94 15.33 -8.09 -14.40
C ASP A 94 15.74 -6.87 -15.26
N GLU A 95 14.75 -6.20 -15.90
CA GLU A 95 14.96 -5.08 -16.81
C GLU A 95 14.57 -3.73 -16.19
N ILE A 96 13.93 -3.73 -15.00
CA ILE A 96 13.40 -2.54 -14.36
C ILE A 96 14.47 -1.88 -13.50
N SER A 97 14.62 -0.58 -13.68
CA SER A 97 15.54 0.26 -12.91
C SER A 97 14.92 1.64 -12.69
N GLU A 98 15.54 2.48 -11.85
CA GLU A 98 15.09 3.84 -11.61
C GLU A 98 14.95 4.69 -12.88
N LYS A 99 15.72 4.35 -13.95
CA LYS A 99 15.72 5.10 -15.22
C LYS A 99 14.49 4.88 -16.08
N ASN A 100 13.81 3.75 -15.92
CA ASN A 100 12.62 3.41 -16.70
C ASN A 100 11.32 3.41 -15.87
N MET A 101 11.38 3.82 -14.61
CA MET A 101 10.23 4.04 -13.76
C MET A 101 9.93 5.53 -13.60
N LYS A 102 8.66 5.85 -13.55
CA LYS A 102 8.13 7.17 -13.16
C LYS A 102 7.03 6.98 -12.15
N PHE A 103 7.01 7.83 -11.14
CA PHE A 103 5.94 7.82 -10.14
C PHE A 103 5.25 9.17 -10.10
N SER A 104 3.94 9.14 -9.92
CA SER A 104 3.14 10.35 -9.63
C SER A 104 2.19 10.08 -8.48
N LEU A 105 2.02 11.06 -7.63
CA LEU A 105 1.15 11.02 -6.47
C LEU A 105 -0.01 11.99 -6.67
N LYS A 106 -1.24 11.54 -6.45
CA LYS A 106 -2.45 12.34 -6.67
C LYS A 106 -3.36 12.30 -5.46
N THR A 107 -3.95 13.44 -5.15
CA THR A 107 -5.11 13.58 -4.27
C THR A 107 -6.33 13.97 -5.09
N ALA A 108 -7.45 14.27 -4.43
CA ALA A 108 -8.63 14.83 -5.12
C ALA A 108 -8.35 16.18 -5.78
N TYR A 109 -7.33 16.92 -5.33
CA TYR A 109 -7.09 18.32 -5.76
C TYR A 109 -5.72 18.54 -6.37
N ASN A 110 -4.71 17.77 -6.00
CA ASN A 110 -3.32 17.99 -6.36
C ASN A 110 -2.71 16.74 -7.03
N SER A 111 -1.67 16.99 -7.85
CA SER A 111 -0.84 15.95 -8.45
C SER A 111 0.61 16.40 -8.43
N VAL A 112 1.52 15.54 -7.98
CA VAL A 112 2.97 15.79 -7.98
C VAL A 112 3.70 14.59 -8.57
N GLU A 113 4.79 14.85 -9.29
CA GLU A 113 5.72 13.82 -9.77
C GLU A 113 6.75 13.51 -8.69
N SER A 114 7.37 12.32 -8.74
CA SER A 114 8.47 12.00 -7.83
C SER A 114 9.66 12.93 -8.05
N SER A 115 10.15 13.52 -6.96
CA SER A 115 11.35 14.35 -6.97
C SER A 115 12.63 13.50 -6.99
N LYS A 116 12.60 12.30 -6.41
CA LYS A 116 13.72 11.38 -6.36
C LYS A 116 13.25 9.92 -6.37
N ILE A 117 13.98 9.07 -7.08
CA ILE A 117 13.88 7.60 -7.03
C ILE A 117 15.29 7.09 -6.73
N GLU A 118 15.46 6.33 -5.66
CA GLU A 118 16.74 5.82 -5.22
C GLU A 118 16.65 4.33 -4.89
N LYS A 119 17.48 3.52 -5.54
CA LYS A 119 17.60 2.09 -5.21
C LYS A 119 18.32 1.95 -3.88
N LEU A 120 17.73 1.20 -2.94
CA LEU A 120 18.31 0.93 -1.64
C LEU A 120 19.07 -0.39 -1.67
N ASP A 121 20.32 -0.36 -1.20
CA ASP A 121 21.07 -1.58 -0.91
C ASP A 121 20.54 -2.25 0.35
N SER A 122 20.70 -3.57 0.44
CA SER A 122 20.29 -4.36 1.62
C SER A 122 20.85 -3.83 2.95
N LYS A 123 22.00 -3.14 2.90
CA LYS A 123 22.63 -2.50 4.08
C LYS A 123 21.92 -1.22 4.53
N ASN A 124 21.18 -0.57 3.64
CA ASN A 124 20.51 0.71 3.88
C ASN A 124 19.02 0.56 4.20
N LEU A 125 18.53 -0.68 4.29
CA LEU A 125 17.14 -0.97 4.59
C LEU A 125 16.77 -0.72 6.07
N GLY A 126 17.77 -0.57 6.96
CA GLY A 126 17.54 -0.36 8.39
C GLY A 126 16.75 -1.51 9.00
N THR A 127 15.63 -1.20 9.67
CA THR A 127 14.70 -2.18 10.25
C THR A 127 13.70 -2.74 9.25
N PHE A 128 13.70 -2.23 8.03
CA PHE A 128 12.79 -2.66 6.98
C PHE A 128 13.24 -4.01 6.41
N THR A 129 12.31 -4.97 6.40
CA THR A 129 12.54 -6.28 5.76
C THR A 129 11.60 -6.39 4.57
N PRO A 130 12.11 -6.58 3.34
CA PRO A 130 11.28 -6.82 2.17
C PRO A 130 10.40 -8.05 2.36
N ASP A 131 9.17 -8.02 1.82
CA ASP A 131 8.27 -9.18 1.83
C ASP A 131 8.88 -10.35 1.03
N ILE A 132 9.66 -10.04 0.00
CA ILE A 132 10.33 -11.00 -0.88
C ILE A 132 11.82 -10.67 -0.92
N ALA A 133 12.66 -11.58 -0.48
CA ALA A 133 14.11 -11.37 -0.33
C ALA A 133 14.86 -10.98 -1.62
N TYR A 134 14.27 -11.30 -2.79
CA TYR A 134 14.89 -11.04 -4.10
C TYR A 134 14.35 -9.78 -4.78
N ASN A 135 13.45 -9.04 -4.12
CA ASN A 135 12.92 -7.82 -4.68
C ASN A 135 13.93 -6.70 -4.56
N ASP A 136 14.04 -5.91 -5.62
CA ASP A 136 14.67 -4.61 -5.54
C ASP A 136 13.82 -3.65 -4.72
N VAL A 137 14.45 -2.84 -3.88
CA VAL A 137 13.77 -1.86 -3.03
C VAL A 137 14.20 -0.46 -3.45
N TYR A 138 13.20 0.41 -3.64
CA TYR A 138 13.40 1.80 -4.02
C TYR A 138 12.76 2.72 -2.98
N LEU A 139 13.48 3.79 -2.64
CA LEU A 139 12.93 4.93 -1.92
C LEU A 139 12.46 5.96 -2.94
N VAL A 140 11.17 6.27 -2.91
CA VAL A 140 10.55 7.25 -3.81
C VAL A 140 10.06 8.42 -3.00
N THR A 141 10.57 9.61 -3.30
CA THR A 141 10.27 10.84 -2.58
C THR A 141 9.49 11.79 -3.49
N PHE A 142 8.51 12.48 -2.91
CA PHE A 142 7.71 13.50 -3.54
C PHE A 142 7.75 14.79 -2.73
N ASP A 143 7.49 15.91 -3.39
CA ASP A 143 7.21 17.14 -2.70
C ASP A 143 5.91 17.03 -1.91
N ARG A 144 5.72 17.92 -0.93
CA ARG A 144 4.54 17.91 -0.06
C ARG A 144 3.27 18.15 -0.88
N ILE A 145 2.35 17.18 -0.87
CA ILE A 145 1.09 17.27 -1.63
C ILE A 145 -0.02 18.04 -0.90
N GLY A 146 0.15 18.30 0.40
CA GLY A 146 -0.84 18.97 1.24
C GLY A 146 -1.84 17.99 1.88
N GLU A 147 -2.53 18.43 2.93
CA GLU A 147 -3.45 17.56 3.69
C GLU A 147 -4.83 17.45 3.04
N ARG A 148 -5.22 18.45 2.22
CA ARG A 148 -6.55 18.49 1.61
C ARG A 148 -6.68 17.42 0.53
N GLY A 149 -7.63 16.50 0.72
CA GLY A 149 -7.93 15.42 -0.23
C GLY A 149 -7.00 14.22 -0.14
N LYS A 150 -6.20 14.08 0.93
CA LYS A 150 -5.40 12.87 1.21
C LYS A 150 -6.24 11.61 1.43
N ASP A 151 -7.53 11.77 1.76
CA ASP A 151 -8.50 10.68 1.79
C ASP A 151 -8.73 10.01 0.42
N ALA A 152 -8.28 10.64 -0.66
CA ALA A 152 -8.26 10.11 -2.03
C ALA A 152 -6.83 9.92 -2.58
N LEU A 153 -5.84 9.71 -1.70
CA LEU A 153 -4.44 9.57 -2.09
C LEU A 153 -4.20 8.34 -2.95
N LYS A 154 -3.64 8.53 -4.15
CA LYS A 154 -3.27 7.46 -5.09
C LYS A 154 -1.86 7.65 -5.60
N LEU A 155 -1.07 6.58 -5.50
CA LEU A 155 0.23 6.49 -6.14
C LEU A 155 0.07 5.79 -7.49
N PHE A 156 0.66 6.33 -8.53
CA PHE A 156 0.75 5.74 -9.86
C PHE A 156 2.21 5.44 -10.16
N ALA A 157 2.46 4.25 -10.70
CA ALA A 157 3.74 3.84 -11.23
C ALA A 157 3.60 3.58 -12.73
N GLU A 158 4.46 4.20 -13.53
CA GLU A 158 4.58 3.96 -14.96
C GLU A 158 5.95 3.37 -15.24
N ILE A 159 5.98 2.23 -15.93
CA ILE A 159 7.20 1.53 -16.32
C ILE A 159 7.28 1.57 -17.83
N LYS A 160 8.32 2.22 -18.35
CA LYS A 160 8.51 2.40 -19.78
C LYS A 160 8.57 1.06 -20.50
N GLY A 161 7.70 0.88 -21.51
CA GLY A 161 7.64 -0.35 -22.30
C GLY A 161 6.92 -1.54 -21.64
N VAL A 162 6.48 -1.41 -20.37
CA VAL A 162 5.81 -2.49 -19.62
C VAL A 162 4.35 -2.15 -19.31
N GLY A 163 4.09 -0.99 -18.69
CA GLY A 163 2.72 -0.59 -18.37
C GLY A 163 2.61 0.35 -17.17
N ARG A 164 1.38 0.45 -16.65
CA ARG A 164 1.05 1.31 -15.51
C ARG A 164 0.39 0.52 -14.40
N MET A 165 0.64 0.94 -13.16
CA MET A 165 0.02 0.43 -11.96
C MET A 165 -0.50 1.58 -11.09
N SER A 166 -1.48 1.28 -10.25
CA SER A 166 -2.00 2.24 -9.27
C SER A 166 -2.15 1.59 -7.91
N PHE A 167 -1.96 2.40 -6.86
CA PHE A 167 -2.04 2.00 -5.47
C PHE A 167 -2.93 3.01 -4.76
N ASP A 168 -4.03 2.56 -4.18
CA ASP A 168 -5.00 3.41 -3.49
C ASP A 168 -4.67 3.44 -1.99
N PHE A 169 -4.20 4.58 -1.51
CA PHE A 169 -3.91 4.88 -0.11
C PHE A 169 -4.99 5.74 0.52
N GLY A 170 -6.02 6.12 -0.26
CA GLY A 170 -7.16 6.86 0.24
C GLY A 170 -7.93 6.03 1.26
N TYR A 171 -8.02 6.54 2.48
CA TYR A 171 -8.89 6.00 3.50
C TYR A 171 -10.14 6.88 3.52
N ALA A 172 -11.25 6.36 3.05
CA ALA A 172 -12.52 6.97 3.39
C ALA A 172 -12.62 6.95 4.93
N LYS A 173 -12.43 8.10 5.58
CA LYS A 173 -12.88 8.30 6.95
C LYS A 173 -14.40 8.12 6.95
N ARG A 174 -14.87 6.88 7.04
CA ARG A 174 -16.19 6.64 7.56
C ARG A 174 -16.08 7.01 9.04
N GLU A 175 -16.51 8.23 9.36
CA GLU A 175 -16.95 8.51 10.70
C GLU A 175 -18.01 7.46 11.00
N SER A 176 -17.62 6.42 11.75
CA SER A 176 -18.61 5.63 12.45
C SER A 176 -19.24 6.58 13.46
N LYS A 177 -20.30 7.23 13.09
CA LYS A 177 -21.26 7.75 14.05
C LYS A 177 -21.82 6.52 14.76
N LEU A 178 -21.10 6.05 15.76
CA LEU A 178 -21.72 5.32 16.86
C LEU A 178 -22.66 6.34 17.50
N THR A 179 -23.88 6.39 17.02
CA THR A 179 -24.98 7.01 17.73
C THR A 179 -25.06 6.34 19.09
N GLN A 180 -24.94 7.17 20.10
CA GLN A 180 -25.25 6.93 21.50
C GLN A 180 -26.57 6.19 21.68
#